data_2471e5a26bf41e02845e804b51ea6964
#
_entry.id   2471e5a26bf41e02845e804b51ea6964
#
_cell.length_a   1.000
_cell.length_b   1.000
_cell.length_c   1.000
_cell.angle_alpha   90.00
_cell.angle_beta   90.00
_cell.angle_gamma   90.00
#
_symmetry.space_group_name_H-M   'P 1'
#
loop_
_entity.id
_entity.type
_entity.pdbx_description
1 polymer ?
#
loop_
_entity_poly.entity_id
_entity_poly.type
_entity_poly.pdbx_seq_one_letter_code
_entity_poly.pdbx_strand_id
1 'polypeptide(L)'
;MTHPRDLSRRDFLAASAIGLIGLARGSKSPPDDDLLYVGTYTVGTRSEGIYLVRMDRRSGRLQRVGSVDAGANPSFLGTHPNGRFLYAVNELEHYNGRPTGAVSAFAIARDTGALTRLNEQPSGGGAPCFVSVDRRGRVALVANYAGGSVALLPIQANGALAPAAHVVQHTGKGPNAERQETPHAHCILPDPSNRFALAADLGADRVFVYRLDLEGKSLRHVEGGDAAMRPGAGPRHIAFHPTLPLVFVANELDSTVATLRFDAERGVLSLLDTLSTVPAGWTGTNYPADIHVASSGRTLYVSNRGHNSIAVFSVAESTGALVLDQTVSTEGDWPRNFSLDPTGRWLLVANQRSDSVVVFGRDPNSGRLTPTRHRIAIPSPVCLRFPGS
;
A
#
# COMPACT_ATOMS: atom_id res chain seq x y z
N MET A 1 -66.08 -11.16 -58.65
CA MET A 1 -67.05 -12.25 -58.31
C MET A 1 -66.40 -13.18 -57.41
N THR A 2 -66.91 -13.29 -56.35
CA THR A 2 -67.32 -14.16 -55.23
C THR A 2 -66.61 -13.89 -53.93
N HIS A 3 -67.46 -13.66 -53.00
CA HIS A 3 -67.30 -13.28 -51.60
C HIS A 3 -66.66 -14.35 -50.66
N PRO A 4 -66.23 -13.92 -49.50
CA PRO A 4 -65.59 -14.75 -48.49
C PRO A 4 -66.60 -15.47 -47.59
N ARG A 5 -66.16 -16.52 -46.93
CA ARG A 5 -66.93 -17.14 -45.84
C ARG A 5 -66.20 -17.07 -44.54
N ASP A 6 -66.89 -16.48 -43.59
CA ASP A 6 -66.68 -16.53 -42.14
C ASP A 6 -66.46 -17.95 -41.66
N LEU A 7 -65.51 -18.15 -40.74
CA LEU A 7 -65.50 -19.28 -39.80
C LEU A 7 -65.30 -18.80 -38.37
N SER A 8 -66.25 -19.22 -37.58
CA SER A 8 -66.61 -18.79 -36.25
C SER A 8 -65.61 -19.18 -35.18
N ARG A 9 -65.66 -18.34 -34.12
CA ARG A 9 -65.16 -18.66 -32.77
C ARG A 9 -65.76 -20.00 -32.30
N ARG A 10 -64.92 -20.95 -31.92
CA ARG A 10 -65.07 -21.90 -30.80
C ARG A 10 -63.93 -22.89 -30.77
N ASP A 11 -63.52 -23.19 -29.53
CA ASP A 11 -62.68 -24.31 -29.12
C ASP A 11 -61.17 -24.21 -29.36
N PHE A 12 -60.50 -23.70 -28.31
CA PHE A 12 -59.35 -24.42 -27.73
C PHE A 12 -59.05 -23.86 -26.30
N LEU A 13 -59.72 -24.43 -25.32
CA LEU A 13 -59.29 -24.44 -23.95
C LEU A 13 -58.24 -25.55 -23.82
N ALA A 14 -56.95 -25.17 -23.89
CA ALA A 14 -55.84 -26.02 -23.45
C ALA A 14 -55.23 -25.40 -22.21
N ALA A 15 -55.41 -26.05 -21.08
CA ALA A 15 -54.83 -25.68 -19.81
C ALA A 15 -53.31 -25.82 -19.88
N SER A 16 -52.62 -24.70 -19.89
CA SER A 16 -51.16 -24.64 -19.65
C SER A 16 -50.93 -24.42 -18.17
N ALA A 17 -50.58 -25.49 -17.46
CA ALA A 17 -50.03 -25.42 -16.12
C ALA A 17 -48.66 -24.71 -16.18
N ILE A 18 -48.61 -23.44 -15.82
CA ILE A 18 -47.35 -22.71 -15.61
C ILE A 18 -46.83 -23.17 -14.26
N GLY A 19 -45.87 -24.11 -14.30
CA GLY A 19 -45.07 -24.45 -13.16
C GLY A 19 -44.26 -23.21 -12.71
N LEU A 20 -44.61 -22.65 -11.56
CA LEU A 20 -43.75 -21.70 -10.83
C LEU A 20 -42.47 -22.41 -10.44
N ILE A 21 -41.42 -22.32 -11.27
CA ILE A 21 -40.08 -22.63 -10.84
C ILE A 21 -39.68 -21.48 -9.94
N GLY A 22 -39.82 -21.71 -8.63
CA GLY A 22 -39.25 -20.83 -7.60
C GLY A 22 -37.75 -20.77 -7.81
N LEU A 23 -37.25 -19.69 -8.42
CA LEU A 23 -35.86 -19.30 -8.36
C LEU A 23 -35.56 -18.99 -6.90
N ALA A 24 -35.10 -20.02 -6.17
CA ALA A 24 -34.43 -19.85 -4.91
C ALA A 24 -33.23 -18.90 -5.20
N ARG A 25 -33.35 -17.62 -4.83
CA ARG A 25 -32.23 -16.73 -4.67
C ARG A 25 -31.35 -17.35 -3.58
N GLY A 26 -30.45 -18.21 -3.99
CA GLY A 26 -29.37 -18.65 -3.14
C GLY A 26 -28.63 -17.38 -2.68
N SER A 27 -28.66 -17.10 -1.41
CA SER A 27 -27.76 -16.14 -0.80
C SER A 27 -26.36 -16.63 -1.11
N LYS A 28 -25.69 -16.01 -2.12
CA LYS A 28 -24.27 -16.25 -2.35
C LYS A 28 -23.59 -15.84 -1.05
N SER A 29 -23.06 -16.81 -0.32
CA SER A 29 -22.08 -16.55 0.72
C SER A 29 -21.04 -15.58 0.13
N PRO A 30 -20.53 -14.60 0.91
CA PRO A 30 -19.45 -13.76 0.43
C PRO A 30 -18.36 -14.68 -0.12
N PRO A 31 -17.74 -14.34 -1.24
CA PRO A 31 -16.72 -15.18 -1.85
C PRO A 31 -15.66 -15.50 -0.78
N ASP A 32 -15.23 -16.77 -0.71
CA ASP A 32 -14.18 -17.24 0.20
C ASP A 32 -12.79 -16.70 -0.22
N ASP A 33 -12.77 -15.69 -1.09
CA ASP A 33 -11.56 -15.07 -1.62
C ASP A 33 -11.50 -13.56 -1.35
N ASP A 34 -10.27 -13.04 -1.21
CA ASP A 34 -9.97 -11.62 -1.12
C ASP A 34 -9.42 -11.11 -2.44
N LEU A 35 -9.75 -9.85 -2.77
CA LEU A 35 -9.13 -9.14 -3.88
C LEU A 35 -7.78 -8.56 -3.43
N LEU A 36 -6.78 -8.65 -4.30
CA LEU A 36 -5.46 -8.07 -4.12
C LEU A 36 -5.09 -7.31 -5.40
N TYR A 37 -4.70 -6.05 -5.27
CA TYR A 37 -4.10 -5.27 -6.34
C TYR A 37 -2.58 -5.30 -6.22
N VAL A 38 -1.91 -5.50 -7.35
CA VAL A 38 -0.45 -5.53 -7.43
C VAL A 38 0.02 -4.39 -8.32
N GLY A 39 0.65 -3.40 -7.70
CA GLY A 39 1.34 -2.31 -8.40
C GLY A 39 2.71 -2.77 -8.90
N THR A 40 3.15 -2.24 -10.03
CA THR A 40 4.36 -2.71 -10.71
C THR A 40 5.16 -1.57 -11.31
N TYR A 41 6.42 -1.84 -11.67
CA TYR A 41 7.12 -1.03 -12.66
C TYR A 41 6.81 -1.56 -14.05
N THR A 42 6.44 -0.64 -14.97
CA THR A 42 6.08 -0.97 -16.36
C THR A 42 7.16 -0.58 -17.34
N VAL A 43 7.88 0.52 -17.09
CA VAL A 43 8.93 1.01 -17.99
C VAL A 43 10.13 0.05 -17.97
N GLY A 44 10.49 -0.46 -19.17
CA GLY A 44 11.58 -1.42 -19.33
C GLY A 44 11.27 -2.84 -18.84
N THR A 45 10.00 -3.15 -18.55
CA THR A 45 9.56 -4.47 -18.07
C THR A 45 8.46 -5.06 -18.99
N ARG A 46 7.99 -6.27 -18.67
CA ARG A 46 6.84 -6.90 -19.34
C ARG A 46 5.51 -6.66 -18.63
N SER A 47 5.49 -5.77 -17.66
CA SER A 47 4.28 -5.51 -16.89
C SER A 47 3.22 -4.76 -17.69
N GLU A 48 1.96 -5.12 -17.48
CA GLU A 48 0.77 -4.54 -18.09
C GLU A 48 0.16 -3.41 -17.26
N GLY A 49 0.71 -3.10 -16.08
CA GLY A 49 0.19 -2.05 -15.19
C GLY A 49 -0.16 -2.58 -13.79
N ILE A 50 -1.39 -2.35 -13.34
CA ILE A 50 -1.89 -2.89 -12.06
C ILE A 50 -2.55 -4.24 -12.33
N TYR A 51 -2.11 -5.28 -11.61
CA TYR A 51 -2.72 -6.60 -11.69
C TYR A 51 -3.79 -6.78 -10.62
N LEU A 52 -4.87 -7.48 -10.99
CA LEU A 52 -5.92 -7.94 -10.07
C LEU A 52 -5.73 -9.43 -9.83
N VAL A 53 -5.61 -9.79 -8.56
CA VAL A 53 -5.40 -11.16 -8.09
C VAL A 53 -6.48 -11.50 -7.07
N ARG A 54 -7.00 -12.73 -7.12
CA ARG A 54 -7.84 -13.31 -6.07
C ARG A 54 -6.98 -14.23 -5.21
N MET A 55 -7.19 -14.14 -3.91
CA MET A 55 -6.55 -15.00 -2.93
C MET A 55 -7.62 -15.80 -2.17
N ASP A 56 -7.55 -17.12 -2.26
CA ASP A 56 -8.37 -18.01 -1.44
C ASP A 56 -7.95 -17.89 0.04
N ARG A 57 -8.89 -17.48 0.89
CA ARG A 57 -8.64 -17.22 2.32
C ARG A 57 -8.21 -18.45 3.11
N ARG A 58 -8.63 -19.65 2.69
CA ARG A 58 -8.36 -20.88 3.41
C ARG A 58 -7.00 -21.45 3.08
N SER A 59 -6.65 -21.45 1.80
CA SER A 59 -5.42 -22.07 1.30
C SER A 59 -4.29 -21.10 1.07
N GLY A 60 -4.56 -19.79 0.92
CA GLY A 60 -3.57 -18.78 0.48
C GLY A 60 -3.25 -18.87 -1.02
N ARG A 61 -3.98 -19.67 -1.81
CA ARG A 61 -3.74 -19.80 -3.27
C ARG A 61 -4.09 -18.50 -3.97
N LEU A 62 -3.20 -18.08 -4.88
CA LEU A 62 -3.36 -16.89 -5.70
C LEU A 62 -3.79 -17.25 -7.12
N GLN A 63 -4.68 -16.42 -7.69
CA GLN A 63 -5.12 -16.50 -9.08
C GLN A 63 -5.15 -15.10 -9.69
N ARG A 64 -4.39 -14.87 -10.76
CA ARG A 64 -4.52 -13.66 -11.58
C ARG A 64 -5.87 -13.69 -12.29
N VAL A 65 -6.64 -12.60 -12.16
CA VAL A 65 -7.96 -12.46 -12.79
C VAL A 65 -8.00 -11.34 -13.82
N GLY A 66 -7.02 -10.45 -13.82
CA GLY A 66 -6.93 -9.38 -14.81
C GLY A 66 -5.76 -8.44 -14.57
N SER A 67 -5.69 -7.44 -15.42
CA SER A 67 -4.77 -6.30 -15.33
C SER A 67 -5.44 -5.06 -15.92
N VAL A 68 -4.94 -3.88 -15.54
CA VAL A 68 -5.37 -2.61 -16.11
C VAL A 68 -4.15 -1.76 -16.43
N ASP A 69 -4.15 -1.15 -17.60
CA ASP A 69 -3.17 -0.11 -17.93
C ASP A 69 -3.42 1.11 -17.03
N ALA A 70 -2.50 1.34 -16.14
CA ALA A 70 -2.53 2.44 -15.18
C ALA A 70 -1.50 3.55 -15.52
N GLY A 71 -0.99 3.55 -16.74
CA GLY A 71 0.11 4.41 -17.17
C GLY A 71 1.47 3.88 -16.74
N ALA A 72 2.49 4.72 -16.87
CA ALA A 72 3.86 4.32 -16.55
C ALA A 72 4.07 4.19 -15.05
N ASN A 73 4.72 3.09 -14.64
CA ASN A 73 5.17 2.81 -13.28
C ASN A 73 4.11 3.07 -12.19
N PRO A 74 2.96 2.36 -12.18
CA PRO A 74 2.02 2.41 -11.06
C PRO A 74 2.62 1.67 -9.85
N SER A 75 3.70 2.21 -9.27
CA SER A 75 4.60 1.52 -8.36
C SER A 75 4.08 1.45 -6.92
N PHE A 76 3.19 2.34 -6.50
CA PHE A 76 2.59 2.28 -5.17
C PHE A 76 1.10 2.61 -5.21
N LEU A 77 0.33 1.88 -4.39
CA LEU A 77 -1.12 1.93 -4.37
C LEU A 77 -1.64 2.35 -2.99
N GLY A 78 -2.64 3.20 -2.97
CA GLY A 78 -3.41 3.57 -1.78
C GLY A 78 -4.90 3.29 -1.99
N THR A 79 -5.59 2.76 -0.98
CA THR A 79 -7.04 2.50 -1.05
C THR A 79 -7.82 3.55 -0.27
N HIS A 80 -8.96 3.95 -0.80
CA HIS A 80 -9.89 4.78 -0.07
C HIS A 80 -10.55 3.98 1.07
N PRO A 81 -10.77 4.56 2.27
CA PRO A 81 -11.34 3.82 3.42
C PRO A 81 -12.70 3.17 3.15
N ASN A 82 -13.48 3.68 2.19
CA ASN A 82 -14.77 3.07 1.81
C ASN A 82 -14.65 1.86 0.86
N GLY A 83 -13.44 1.48 0.46
CA GLY A 83 -13.16 0.36 -0.45
C GLY A 83 -13.65 0.54 -1.89
N ARG A 84 -14.07 1.76 -2.29
CA ARG A 84 -14.63 2.02 -3.63
C ARG A 84 -13.65 2.63 -4.62
N PHE A 85 -12.50 3.13 -4.14
CA PHE A 85 -11.53 3.82 -4.96
C PHE A 85 -10.11 3.36 -4.62
N LEU A 86 -9.27 3.40 -5.64
CA LEU A 86 -7.85 3.11 -5.56
C LEU A 86 -7.07 4.24 -6.22
N TYR A 87 -5.96 4.61 -5.62
CA TYR A 87 -5.03 5.61 -6.13
C TYR A 87 -3.69 4.95 -6.39
N ALA A 88 -3.08 5.27 -7.52
CA ALA A 88 -1.76 4.78 -7.90
C ALA A 88 -0.84 5.96 -8.20
N VAL A 89 0.35 5.98 -7.62
CA VAL A 89 1.38 6.89 -8.12
C VAL A 89 1.84 6.42 -9.50
N ASN A 90 2.19 7.35 -10.37
CA ASN A 90 2.94 7.10 -11.59
C ASN A 90 4.35 7.66 -11.36
N GLU A 91 5.27 6.75 -10.98
CA GLU A 91 6.62 7.08 -10.53
C GLU A 91 7.50 7.50 -11.72
N LEU A 92 7.35 8.78 -12.08
CA LEU A 92 8.03 9.45 -13.19
C LEU A 92 8.71 10.73 -12.67
N GLU A 93 9.88 11.04 -13.19
CA GLU A 93 10.54 12.33 -12.91
C GLU A 93 9.88 13.47 -13.66
N HIS A 94 9.35 13.19 -14.87
CA HIS A 94 8.68 14.16 -15.71
C HIS A 94 7.32 13.66 -16.19
N TYR A 95 6.30 14.49 -16.05
CA TYR A 95 4.95 14.25 -16.53
C TYR A 95 4.44 15.47 -17.29
N ASN A 96 3.99 15.28 -18.54
CA ASN A 96 3.52 16.34 -19.42
C ASN A 96 4.53 17.50 -19.55
N GLY A 97 5.83 17.18 -19.66
CA GLY A 97 6.92 18.14 -19.83
C GLY A 97 7.27 18.96 -18.58
N ARG A 98 6.72 18.61 -17.40
CA ARG A 98 7.01 19.26 -16.13
C ARG A 98 7.79 18.32 -15.21
N PRO A 99 8.65 18.84 -14.30
CA PRO A 99 9.41 18.04 -13.34
C PRO A 99 8.51 17.55 -12.19
N THR A 100 7.57 16.67 -12.50
CA THR A 100 6.61 16.06 -11.58
C THR A 100 6.23 14.69 -12.11
N GLY A 101 5.90 13.76 -11.23
CA GLY A 101 5.15 12.56 -11.62
C GLY A 101 3.65 12.81 -11.56
N ALA A 102 2.87 11.73 -11.48
CA ALA A 102 1.42 11.81 -11.44
C ALA A 102 0.81 10.86 -10.40
N VAL A 103 -0.47 11.06 -10.11
CA VAL A 103 -1.31 10.16 -9.32
C VAL A 103 -2.58 9.90 -10.10
N SER A 104 -2.85 8.62 -10.39
CA SER A 104 -4.06 8.15 -11.06
C SER A 104 -5.10 7.70 -10.05
N ALA A 105 -6.36 8.08 -10.27
CA ALA A 105 -7.52 7.65 -9.48
C ALA A 105 -8.35 6.63 -10.26
N PHE A 106 -8.82 5.59 -9.57
CA PHE A 106 -9.65 4.53 -10.12
C PHE A 106 -10.87 4.27 -9.25
N ALA A 107 -12.02 3.99 -9.90
CA ALA A 107 -13.16 3.38 -9.26
C ALA A 107 -13.00 1.86 -9.25
N ILE A 108 -13.40 1.21 -8.15
CA ILE A 108 -13.41 -0.23 -7.96
C ILE A 108 -14.83 -0.75 -8.16
N ALA A 109 -15.04 -1.64 -9.12
CA ALA A 109 -16.31 -2.33 -9.31
C ALA A 109 -16.53 -3.33 -8.17
N ARG A 110 -17.63 -3.21 -7.43
CA ARG A 110 -17.90 -3.97 -6.21
C ARG A 110 -17.90 -5.49 -6.40
N ASP A 111 -18.45 -5.95 -7.52
CA ASP A 111 -18.66 -7.38 -7.75
C ASP A 111 -17.43 -8.09 -8.32
N THR A 112 -16.64 -7.36 -9.10
CA THR A 112 -15.51 -7.93 -9.86
C THR A 112 -14.16 -7.46 -9.37
N GLY A 113 -14.08 -6.29 -8.72
CA GLY A 113 -12.84 -5.60 -8.40
C GLY A 113 -12.20 -4.90 -9.60
N ALA A 114 -12.86 -4.88 -10.76
CA ALA A 114 -12.31 -4.22 -11.94
C ALA A 114 -12.11 -2.72 -11.70
N LEU A 115 -10.98 -2.20 -12.21
CA LEU A 115 -10.62 -0.80 -12.06
C LEU A 115 -11.06 -0.01 -13.30
N THR A 116 -11.71 1.13 -13.07
CA THR A 116 -12.02 2.11 -14.10
C THR A 116 -11.34 3.43 -13.75
N ARG A 117 -10.47 3.95 -14.62
CA ARG A 117 -9.78 5.23 -14.41
C ARG A 117 -10.79 6.36 -14.31
N LEU A 118 -10.67 7.18 -13.27
CA LEU A 118 -11.47 8.40 -13.07
C LEU A 118 -10.74 9.61 -13.64
N ASN A 119 -9.52 9.84 -13.19
CA ASN A 119 -8.65 10.90 -13.68
C ASN A 119 -7.20 10.68 -13.23
N GLU A 120 -6.35 11.64 -13.58
CA GLU A 120 -4.95 11.71 -13.20
C GLU A 120 -4.58 13.16 -12.89
N GLN A 121 -3.73 13.37 -11.88
CA GLN A 121 -3.25 14.69 -11.46
C GLN A 121 -1.73 14.67 -11.27
N PRO A 122 -1.02 15.78 -11.54
CA PRO A 122 0.38 15.94 -11.15
C PRO A 122 0.57 15.71 -9.64
N SER A 123 1.63 15.00 -9.26
CA SER A 123 1.94 14.68 -7.86
C SER A 123 2.56 15.83 -7.06
N GLY A 124 2.97 16.91 -7.73
CA GLY A 124 3.63 18.06 -7.11
C GLY A 124 5.13 17.93 -6.90
N GLY A 125 5.76 16.86 -7.43
CA GLY A 125 7.20 16.62 -7.40
C GLY A 125 7.59 15.42 -8.25
N GLY A 126 8.89 15.26 -8.54
CA GLY A 126 9.41 14.14 -9.35
C GLY A 126 9.41 12.82 -8.60
N ALA A 127 9.17 11.72 -9.33
CA ALA A 127 9.18 10.33 -8.85
C ALA A 127 8.35 10.11 -7.59
N PRO A 128 6.99 10.31 -7.63
CA PRO A 128 6.13 9.94 -6.52
C PRO A 128 6.24 8.43 -6.28
N CYS A 129 6.60 8.03 -5.06
CA CYS A 129 6.85 6.63 -4.72
C CYS A 129 5.92 6.09 -3.62
N PHE A 130 5.04 6.95 -3.08
CA PHE A 130 4.10 6.58 -2.03
C PHE A 130 2.82 7.41 -2.13
N VAL A 131 1.68 6.76 -1.91
CA VAL A 131 0.39 7.42 -1.73
C VAL A 131 -0.38 6.78 -0.59
N SER A 132 -0.94 7.61 0.28
CA SER A 132 -1.88 7.21 1.31
C SER A 132 -3.15 8.06 1.24
N VAL A 133 -4.20 7.61 1.91
CA VAL A 133 -5.48 8.34 2.01
C VAL A 133 -5.77 8.59 3.47
N ASP A 134 -6.23 9.79 3.79
CA ASP A 134 -6.65 10.11 5.14
C ASP A 134 -7.84 9.23 5.58
N ARG A 135 -8.02 9.03 6.88
CA ARG A 135 -9.03 8.09 7.42
C ARG A 135 -10.48 8.46 7.10
N ARG A 136 -10.75 9.72 6.71
CA ARG A 136 -12.07 10.18 6.26
C ARG A 136 -12.24 10.11 4.74
N GLY A 137 -11.17 9.77 4.00
CA GLY A 137 -11.18 9.69 2.54
C GLY A 137 -11.33 11.04 1.84
N ARG A 138 -10.85 12.12 2.45
CA ARG A 138 -10.99 13.48 1.90
C ARG A 138 -9.78 13.96 1.13
N VAL A 139 -8.60 13.40 1.43
CA VAL A 139 -7.36 13.78 0.80
C VAL A 139 -6.46 12.57 0.54
N ALA A 140 -5.72 12.60 -0.56
CA ALA A 140 -4.59 11.74 -0.80
C ALA A 140 -3.30 12.48 -0.43
N LEU A 141 -2.39 11.80 0.27
CA LEU A 141 -1.07 12.28 0.64
C LEU A 141 -0.03 11.56 -0.21
N VAL A 142 0.91 12.27 -0.78
CA VAL A 142 1.90 11.74 -1.73
C VAL A 142 3.30 12.12 -1.27
N ALA A 143 4.24 11.17 -1.33
CA ALA A 143 5.66 11.44 -1.16
C ALA A 143 6.36 11.35 -2.52
N ASN A 144 7.10 12.39 -2.89
CA ASN A 144 7.83 12.56 -4.14
C ASN A 144 9.33 12.38 -3.88
N TYR A 145 9.89 11.24 -4.29
CA TYR A 145 11.27 10.85 -3.97
C TYR A 145 12.29 11.78 -4.61
N ALA A 146 12.29 11.89 -5.96
CA ALA A 146 13.25 12.76 -6.66
C ALA A 146 12.94 14.24 -6.42
N GLY A 147 11.67 14.59 -6.18
CA GLY A 147 11.27 15.95 -5.84
C GLY A 147 11.62 16.38 -4.41
N GLY A 148 11.91 15.44 -3.50
CA GLY A 148 12.18 15.73 -2.07
C GLY A 148 11.03 16.49 -1.41
N SER A 149 9.78 16.15 -1.74
CA SER A 149 8.61 16.90 -1.30
C SER A 149 7.45 15.97 -0.92
N VAL A 150 6.48 16.50 -0.19
CA VAL A 150 5.20 15.84 0.05
C VAL A 150 4.05 16.71 -0.47
N ALA A 151 2.99 16.08 -0.93
CA ALA A 151 1.83 16.77 -1.48
C ALA A 151 0.52 16.27 -0.89
N LEU A 152 -0.49 17.14 -0.88
CA LEU A 152 -1.86 16.86 -0.48
C LEU A 152 -2.77 17.15 -1.67
N LEU A 153 -3.50 16.12 -2.13
CA LEU A 153 -4.47 16.19 -3.22
C LEU A 153 -5.88 15.94 -2.65
N PRO A 154 -6.82 16.89 -2.79
CA PRO A 154 -8.20 16.65 -2.36
C PRO A 154 -8.88 15.56 -3.18
N ILE A 155 -9.67 14.72 -2.51
CA ILE A 155 -10.51 13.69 -3.12
C ILE A 155 -11.92 14.23 -3.27
N GLN A 156 -12.49 14.14 -4.46
CA GLN A 156 -13.85 14.55 -4.77
C GLN A 156 -14.85 13.44 -4.37
N ALA A 157 -16.15 13.79 -4.27
CA ALA A 157 -17.18 12.84 -3.87
C ALA A 157 -17.31 11.60 -4.77
N ASN A 158 -16.94 11.72 -6.04
CA ASN A 158 -16.90 10.62 -7.02
C ASN A 158 -15.59 9.82 -6.99
N GLY A 159 -14.65 10.15 -6.09
CA GLY A 159 -13.34 9.50 -5.97
C GLY A 159 -12.23 10.08 -6.85
N ALA A 160 -12.54 11.01 -7.76
CA ALA A 160 -11.53 11.67 -8.58
C ALA A 160 -10.65 12.60 -7.74
N LEU A 161 -9.40 12.79 -8.15
CA LEU A 161 -8.47 13.71 -7.51
C LEU A 161 -8.67 15.14 -8.04
N ALA A 162 -8.65 16.12 -7.16
CA ALA A 162 -8.43 17.52 -7.54
C ALA A 162 -6.92 17.79 -7.67
N PRO A 163 -6.50 18.89 -8.32
CA PRO A 163 -5.10 19.32 -8.32
C PRO A 163 -4.55 19.43 -6.89
N ALA A 164 -3.22 19.23 -6.73
CA ALA A 164 -2.57 19.37 -5.44
C ALA A 164 -2.91 20.74 -4.81
N ALA A 165 -3.51 20.70 -3.63
CA ALA A 165 -3.88 21.91 -2.89
C ALA A 165 -2.70 22.43 -2.06
N HIS A 166 -1.78 21.56 -1.68
CA HIS A 166 -0.60 21.93 -0.92
C HIS A 166 0.58 21.03 -1.28
N VAL A 167 1.76 21.62 -1.43
CA VAL A 167 3.04 20.92 -1.62
C VAL A 167 4.02 21.51 -0.62
N VAL A 168 4.72 20.63 0.11
CA VAL A 168 5.76 21.03 1.06
C VAL A 168 7.09 20.50 0.58
N GLN A 169 8.03 21.38 0.28
CA GLN A 169 9.40 21.03 -0.05
C GLN A 169 10.16 20.75 1.25
N HIS A 170 10.77 19.56 1.34
CA HIS A 170 11.68 19.24 2.44
C HIS A 170 13.02 19.91 2.26
N THR A 171 13.74 20.05 3.36
CA THR A 171 15.11 20.56 3.41
C THR A 171 15.99 19.62 4.24
N GLY A 172 17.27 19.62 3.98
CA GLY A 172 18.22 18.76 4.67
C GLY A 172 19.01 17.88 3.71
N LYS A 173 20.01 17.20 4.25
CA LYS A 173 20.82 16.20 3.55
C LYS A 173 21.46 15.28 4.58
N GLY A 174 21.89 14.09 4.15
CA GLY A 174 22.64 13.13 4.97
C GLY A 174 24.10 13.00 4.51
N PRO A 175 24.85 12.09 5.15
CA PRO A 175 26.27 11.90 4.85
C PRO A 175 26.54 11.08 3.58
N ASN A 176 25.56 10.33 3.06
CA ASN A 176 25.72 9.54 1.85
C ASN A 176 25.61 10.44 0.59
N ALA A 177 26.73 10.74 -0.03
CA ALA A 177 26.77 11.66 -1.16
C ALA A 177 26.04 11.20 -2.42
N GLU A 178 25.75 9.89 -2.55
CA GLU A 178 25.03 9.33 -3.72
C GLU A 178 23.52 9.21 -3.47
N ARG A 179 23.10 9.15 -2.22
CA ARG A 179 21.72 8.83 -1.84
C ARG A 179 21.06 9.88 -0.95
N GLN A 180 21.82 10.87 -0.45
CA GLN A 180 21.36 11.86 0.51
C GLN A 180 21.87 13.26 0.23
N GLU A 181 22.18 13.55 -1.04
CA GLU A 181 22.64 14.88 -1.50
C GLU A 181 21.54 15.94 -1.37
N THR A 182 20.28 15.49 -1.46
CA THR A 182 19.06 16.30 -1.30
C THR A 182 18.00 15.50 -0.51
N PRO A 183 16.90 16.12 -0.08
CA PRO A 183 15.78 15.38 0.49
C PRO A 183 15.17 14.38 -0.50
N HIS A 184 14.75 13.22 0.00
CA HIS A 184 14.10 12.16 -0.73
C HIS A 184 12.92 11.62 0.09
N ALA A 185 11.78 12.31 0.03
CA ALA A 185 10.56 11.89 0.73
C ALA A 185 10.08 10.55 0.20
N HIS A 186 10.02 9.52 1.07
CA HIS A 186 9.71 8.16 0.64
C HIS A 186 8.37 7.62 1.15
N CYS A 187 7.82 8.20 2.19
CA CYS A 187 6.55 7.78 2.79
C CYS A 187 5.86 8.99 3.41
N ILE A 188 4.54 9.06 3.34
CA ILE A 188 3.72 9.96 4.14
C ILE A 188 2.42 9.26 4.54
N LEU A 189 2.13 9.18 5.84
CA LEU A 189 0.95 8.52 6.41
C LEU A 189 0.21 9.44 7.37
N PRO A 190 -1.14 9.48 7.36
CA PRO A 190 -1.91 10.08 8.43
C PRO A 190 -1.77 9.26 9.72
N ASP A 191 -1.70 9.93 10.85
CA ASP A 191 -1.70 9.26 12.16
C ASP A 191 -3.07 8.61 12.47
N PRO A 192 -3.16 7.70 13.45
CA PRO A 192 -4.41 7.06 13.82
C PRO A 192 -5.55 8.04 14.20
N SER A 193 -5.23 9.21 14.73
CA SER A 193 -6.22 10.25 15.08
C SER A 193 -6.65 11.11 13.88
N ASN A 194 -5.94 11.00 12.75
CA ASN A 194 -6.16 11.83 11.55
C ASN A 194 -5.90 13.33 11.78
N ARG A 195 -5.14 13.68 12.81
CA ARG A 195 -4.75 15.05 13.15
C ARG A 195 -3.39 15.44 12.59
N PHE A 196 -2.54 14.45 12.39
CA PHE A 196 -1.18 14.62 11.92
C PHE A 196 -0.89 13.73 10.71
N ALA A 197 0.14 14.06 9.96
CA ALA A 197 0.76 13.22 8.97
C ALA A 197 2.27 13.14 9.24
N LEU A 198 2.83 11.93 9.19
CA LEU A 198 4.25 11.67 9.37
C LEU A 198 4.88 11.35 8.01
N ALA A 199 5.98 12.00 7.67
CA ALA A 199 6.69 11.77 6.42
C ALA A 199 8.14 11.36 6.68
N ALA A 200 8.53 10.16 6.21
CA ALA A 200 9.91 9.71 6.22
C ALA A 200 10.65 10.26 5.01
N ASP A 201 11.79 10.87 5.24
CA ASP A 201 12.67 11.40 4.20
C ASP A 201 14.06 10.76 4.30
N LEU A 202 14.36 9.94 3.31
CA LEU A 202 15.60 9.17 3.25
C LEU A 202 16.83 10.09 3.12
N GLY A 203 16.71 11.14 2.29
CA GLY A 203 17.81 12.07 2.02
C GLY A 203 18.13 12.96 3.21
N ALA A 204 17.11 13.36 3.97
CA ALA A 204 17.27 14.27 5.11
C ALA A 204 17.57 13.56 6.44
N ASP A 205 17.61 12.21 6.48
CA ASP A 205 17.71 11.41 7.73
C ASP A 205 16.67 11.82 8.78
N ARG A 206 15.41 12.05 8.37
CA ARG A 206 14.40 12.64 9.24
C ARG A 206 13.01 12.07 9.00
N VAL A 207 12.24 11.99 10.07
CA VAL A 207 10.78 11.84 9.99
C VAL A 207 10.15 13.17 10.35
N PHE A 208 9.56 13.84 9.36
CA PHE A 208 8.85 15.11 9.52
C PHE A 208 7.44 14.88 10.06
N VAL A 209 6.94 15.83 10.86
CA VAL A 209 5.57 15.81 11.38
C VAL A 209 4.81 17.03 10.90
N TYR A 210 3.63 16.78 10.34
CA TYR A 210 2.72 17.83 9.87
C TYR A 210 1.39 17.75 10.59
N ARG A 211 0.81 18.88 10.96
CA ARG A 211 -0.61 18.97 11.28
C ARG A 211 -1.41 18.86 9.99
N LEU A 212 -2.33 17.92 9.94
CA LEU A 212 -3.19 17.65 8.79
C LEU A 212 -4.48 18.48 8.94
N ASP A 213 -4.61 19.52 8.13
CA ASP A 213 -5.80 20.37 8.07
C ASP A 213 -6.67 19.95 6.87
N LEU A 214 -7.69 19.13 7.14
CA LEU A 214 -8.58 18.60 6.11
C LEU A 214 -9.53 19.66 5.54
N GLU A 215 -9.92 20.68 6.33
CA GLU A 215 -10.80 21.76 5.89
C GLU A 215 -10.02 22.79 5.07
N GLY A 216 -8.86 23.24 5.58
CA GLY A 216 -7.96 24.14 4.86
C GLY A 216 -7.13 23.45 3.79
N LYS A 217 -7.23 22.11 3.65
CA LYS A 217 -6.50 21.28 2.68
C LYS A 217 -5.00 21.57 2.68
N SER A 218 -4.40 21.55 3.87
CA SER A 218 -2.99 21.90 4.04
C SER A 218 -2.24 20.98 5.01
N LEU A 219 -0.92 20.92 4.83
CA LEU A 219 0.04 20.29 5.72
C LEU A 219 0.84 21.41 6.39
N ARG A 220 0.77 21.55 7.72
CA ARG A 220 1.52 22.56 8.46
C ARG A 220 2.58 21.88 9.30
N HIS A 221 3.85 22.17 9.03
CA HIS A 221 4.95 21.61 9.79
C HIS A 221 4.79 21.87 11.28
N VAL A 222 5.04 20.86 12.10
CA VAL A 222 5.03 20.97 13.56
C VAL A 222 6.46 21.27 14.02
N GLU A 223 6.73 22.49 14.36
CA GLU A 223 8.05 22.90 14.85
C GLU A 223 8.45 22.11 16.10
N GLY A 224 9.65 21.51 16.08
CA GLY A 224 10.11 20.61 17.15
C GLY A 224 9.39 19.27 17.22
N GLY A 225 8.54 18.92 16.25
CA GLY A 225 7.82 17.66 16.19
C GLY A 225 8.58 16.51 15.54
N ASP A 226 9.57 16.83 14.73
CA ASP A 226 10.32 15.88 13.93
C ASP A 226 11.26 14.99 14.76
N ALA A 227 11.57 13.80 14.22
CA ALA A 227 12.66 12.98 14.73
C ALA A 227 13.79 12.89 13.72
N ALA A 228 14.99 13.25 14.15
CA ALA A 228 16.23 12.95 13.42
C ALA A 228 16.58 11.48 13.61
N MET A 229 16.90 10.80 12.52
CA MET A 229 17.50 9.47 12.54
C MET A 229 19.01 9.56 12.68
N ARG A 230 19.67 8.44 12.92
CA ARG A 230 21.14 8.38 12.89
C ARG A 230 21.63 8.83 11.51
N PRO A 231 22.71 9.64 11.43
CA PRO A 231 23.25 10.04 10.13
C PRO A 231 23.58 8.84 9.23
N GLY A 232 23.05 8.84 8.02
CA GLY A 232 23.17 7.74 7.06
C GLY A 232 22.13 6.62 7.22
N ALA A 233 21.13 6.78 8.07
CA ALA A 233 20.10 5.76 8.28
C ALA A 233 19.13 5.63 7.09
N GLY A 234 18.72 6.75 6.51
CA GLY A 234 17.80 6.77 5.38
C GLY A 234 16.41 6.24 5.69
N PRO A 235 15.59 6.94 6.52
CA PRO A 235 14.24 6.50 6.85
C PRO A 235 13.36 6.41 5.60
N ARG A 236 12.66 5.27 5.47
CA ARG A 236 11.92 4.93 4.25
C ARG A 236 10.42 4.79 4.45
N HIS A 237 9.99 3.77 5.14
CA HIS A 237 8.58 3.48 5.42
C HIS A 237 8.29 3.50 6.92
N ILE A 238 7.04 3.81 7.25
CA ILE A 238 6.55 4.03 8.61
C ILE A 238 5.41 3.06 8.89
N ALA A 239 5.35 2.53 10.12
CA ALA A 239 4.20 1.78 10.62
C ALA A 239 3.82 2.27 12.03
N PHE A 240 2.54 2.61 12.25
CA PHE A 240 2.02 2.89 13.58
C PHE A 240 1.71 1.61 14.33
N HIS A 241 2.02 1.58 15.62
CA HIS A 241 1.52 0.53 16.50
C HIS A 241 0.00 0.69 16.69
N PRO A 242 -0.81 -0.39 16.64
CA PRO A 242 -2.28 -0.26 16.67
C PRO A 242 -2.84 0.30 17.98
N THR A 243 -2.15 0.13 19.12
CA THR A 243 -2.65 0.50 20.44
C THR A 243 -1.67 1.32 21.29
N LEU A 244 -0.36 1.14 21.10
CA LEU A 244 0.67 1.90 21.84
C LEU A 244 0.98 3.21 21.09
N PRO A 245 1.43 4.27 21.79
CA PRO A 245 1.84 5.52 21.16
C PRO A 245 3.24 5.38 20.52
N LEU A 246 3.39 4.40 19.64
CA LEU A 246 4.66 4.04 19.01
C LEU A 246 4.55 4.06 17.50
N VAL A 247 5.67 4.41 16.89
CA VAL A 247 5.90 4.42 15.45
C VAL A 247 7.18 3.66 15.16
N PHE A 248 7.14 2.77 14.17
CA PHE A 248 8.31 2.06 13.68
C PHE A 248 8.69 2.57 12.30
N VAL A 249 9.99 2.73 12.07
CA VAL A 249 10.54 3.26 10.82
C VAL A 249 11.59 2.31 10.27
N ALA A 250 11.38 1.82 9.05
CA ALA A 250 12.41 1.07 8.33
C ALA A 250 13.44 2.06 7.76
N ASN A 251 14.70 1.90 8.11
CA ASN A 251 15.80 2.69 7.60
C ASN A 251 16.51 1.93 6.48
N GLU A 252 16.48 2.51 5.27
CA GLU A 252 16.96 1.83 4.06
C GLU A 252 18.47 1.65 4.02
N LEU A 253 19.23 2.67 4.44
CA LEU A 253 20.66 2.75 4.13
C LEU A 253 21.56 2.08 5.17
N ASP A 254 21.09 1.94 6.41
CA ASP A 254 21.86 1.35 7.50
C ASP A 254 21.32 0.00 8.00
N SER A 255 20.34 -0.59 7.29
CA SER A 255 19.77 -1.91 7.59
C SER A 255 19.13 -2.02 8.99
N THR A 256 18.44 -0.97 9.43
CA THR A 256 17.85 -0.93 10.76
C THR A 256 16.34 -0.66 10.74
N VAL A 257 15.71 -0.91 11.87
CA VAL A 257 14.38 -0.42 12.24
C VAL A 257 14.48 0.45 13.47
N ALA A 258 13.91 1.65 13.44
CA ALA A 258 13.84 2.56 14.56
C ALA A 258 12.47 2.48 15.24
N THR A 259 12.45 2.51 16.57
CA THR A 259 11.25 2.66 17.41
C THR A 259 11.18 4.08 17.94
N LEU A 260 10.07 4.77 17.67
CA LEU A 260 9.81 6.13 18.14
C LEU A 260 8.55 6.18 19.00
N ARG A 261 8.56 7.01 20.03
CA ARG A 261 7.34 7.42 20.72
C ARG A 261 6.70 8.58 19.95
N PHE A 262 5.40 8.53 19.79
CA PHE A 262 4.60 9.59 19.19
C PHE A 262 3.64 10.19 20.21
N ASP A 263 3.86 11.45 20.59
CA ASP A 263 2.92 12.24 21.35
C ASP A 263 1.83 12.78 20.38
N ALA A 264 0.71 12.08 20.33
CA ALA A 264 -0.40 12.42 19.43
C ALA A 264 -1.19 13.67 19.85
N GLU A 265 -0.96 14.24 21.04
CA GLU A 265 -1.56 15.52 21.45
C GLU A 265 -0.76 16.70 20.89
N ARG A 266 0.57 16.57 20.92
CA ARG A 266 1.48 17.64 20.51
C ARG A 266 1.99 17.48 19.08
N GLY A 267 1.95 16.26 18.53
CA GLY A 267 2.55 15.92 17.25
C GLY A 267 4.07 15.86 17.34
N VAL A 268 4.62 15.24 18.39
CA VAL A 268 6.06 15.18 18.62
C VAL A 268 6.55 13.75 18.61
N LEU A 269 7.62 13.48 17.87
CA LEU A 269 8.34 12.21 17.85
C LEU A 269 9.57 12.24 18.75
N SER A 270 9.86 11.10 19.39
CA SER A 270 11.08 10.89 20.17
C SER A 270 11.65 9.52 19.84
N LEU A 271 12.90 9.46 19.39
CA LEU A 271 13.60 8.21 19.11
C LEU A 271 13.85 7.47 20.44
N LEU A 272 13.48 6.19 20.50
CA LEU A 272 13.65 5.33 21.67
C LEU A 272 14.78 4.33 21.45
N ASP A 273 14.78 3.63 20.31
CA ASP A 273 15.71 2.54 20.04
C ASP A 273 15.89 2.31 18.54
N THR A 274 16.95 1.58 18.16
CA THR A 274 17.25 1.19 16.79
C THR A 274 17.90 -0.19 16.77
N LEU A 275 17.33 -1.14 16.00
CA LEU A 275 17.81 -2.51 15.87
C LEU A 275 18.10 -2.87 14.43
N SER A 276 19.04 -3.83 14.22
CA SER A 276 19.32 -4.40 12.91
C SER A 276 18.13 -5.23 12.39
N THR A 277 17.85 -5.15 11.08
CA THR A 277 16.87 -5.99 10.38
C THR A 277 17.48 -7.26 9.81
N VAL A 278 18.79 -7.44 9.91
CA VAL A 278 19.52 -8.61 9.45
C VAL A 278 20.23 -9.29 10.61
N PRO A 279 20.54 -10.60 10.49
CA PRO A 279 21.28 -11.32 11.54
C PRO A 279 22.65 -10.70 11.82
N ALA A 280 23.13 -10.86 13.05
CA ALA A 280 24.49 -10.46 13.42
C ALA A 280 25.53 -11.12 12.50
N GLY A 281 26.52 -10.33 12.08
CA GLY A 281 27.57 -10.78 11.18
C GLY A 281 27.24 -10.72 9.70
N TRP A 282 26.05 -10.29 9.29
CA TRP A 282 25.76 -10.02 7.89
C TRP A 282 26.59 -8.83 7.38
N THR A 283 27.28 -9.03 6.25
CA THR A 283 28.19 -8.03 5.63
C THR A 283 27.83 -7.69 4.18
N GLY A 284 26.77 -8.32 3.65
CA GLY A 284 26.31 -8.07 2.28
C GLY A 284 25.49 -6.76 2.17
N THR A 285 25.24 -6.36 0.95
CA THR A 285 24.33 -5.23 0.66
C THR A 285 22.91 -5.56 1.11
N ASN A 286 22.30 -4.66 1.88
CA ASN A 286 20.92 -4.79 2.32
C ASN A 286 20.23 -3.43 2.39
N TYR A 287 18.98 -3.39 1.94
CA TYR A 287 18.14 -2.20 1.93
C TYR A 287 16.73 -2.54 2.45
N PRO A 288 16.43 -2.34 3.75
CA PRO A 288 15.07 -2.44 4.26
C PRO A 288 14.09 -1.65 3.39
N ALA A 289 12.93 -2.23 3.10
CA ALA A 289 12.01 -1.61 2.16
C ALA A 289 10.65 -1.30 2.78
N ASP A 290 9.90 -2.29 3.16
CA ASP A 290 8.55 -2.14 3.69
C ASP A 290 8.45 -2.62 5.13
N ILE A 291 7.45 -2.11 5.86
CA ILE A 291 7.29 -2.35 7.30
C ILE A 291 5.80 -2.42 7.67
N HIS A 292 5.38 -3.46 8.37
CA HIS A 292 4.02 -3.61 8.86
C HIS A 292 3.99 -4.18 10.28
N VAL A 293 3.07 -3.67 11.10
CA VAL A 293 2.71 -4.24 12.40
C VAL A 293 1.48 -5.10 12.23
N ALA A 294 1.50 -6.32 12.78
CA ALA A 294 0.30 -7.13 12.83
C ALA A 294 -0.81 -6.44 13.63
N SER A 295 -2.08 -6.70 13.30
CA SER A 295 -3.23 -6.08 13.99
C SER A 295 -3.26 -6.32 15.50
N SER A 296 -2.63 -7.40 15.97
CA SER A 296 -2.46 -7.69 17.40
C SER A 296 -1.48 -6.75 18.11
N GLY A 297 -0.66 -5.99 17.38
CA GLY A 297 0.44 -5.19 17.93
C GLY A 297 1.67 -5.99 18.37
N ARG A 298 1.62 -7.32 18.43
CA ARG A 298 2.68 -8.16 19.00
C ARG A 298 3.80 -8.54 18.05
N THR A 299 3.65 -8.25 16.76
CA THR A 299 4.65 -8.63 15.74
C THR A 299 4.86 -7.51 14.74
N LEU A 300 6.10 -7.21 14.45
CA LEU A 300 6.54 -6.27 13.42
C LEU A 300 7.30 -7.04 12.34
N TYR A 301 7.05 -6.70 11.08
CA TYR A 301 7.72 -7.29 9.91
C TYR A 301 8.43 -6.20 9.13
N VAL A 302 9.63 -6.52 8.62
CA VAL A 302 10.41 -5.64 7.74
C VAL A 302 10.96 -6.45 6.58
N SER A 303 10.79 -6.00 5.34
CA SER A 303 11.40 -6.65 4.17
C SER A 303 12.79 -6.10 3.90
N ASN A 304 13.71 -6.98 3.54
CA ASN A 304 15.13 -6.72 3.32
C ASN A 304 15.52 -7.03 1.86
N ARG A 305 15.74 -6.02 1.04
CA ARG A 305 16.24 -6.16 -0.34
C ARG A 305 17.75 -6.37 -0.32
N GLY A 306 18.25 -7.37 -1.03
CA GLY A 306 19.66 -7.78 -1.00
C GLY A 306 19.87 -8.97 -0.08
N HIS A 307 19.55 -8.90 1.20
CA HIS A 307 19.43 -10.09 2.06
C HIS A 307 18.27 -11.00 1.65
N ASN A 308 17.27 -10.44 0.93
CA ASN A 308 16.12 -11.14 0.39
C ASN A 308 15.33 -11.93 1.43
N SER A 309 14.97 -11.23 2.52
CA SER A 309 14.26 -11.80 3.66
C SER A 309 13.16 -10.91 4.21
N ILE A 310 12.30 -11.50 5.05
CA ILE A 310 11.47 -10.78 6.01
C ILE A 310 12.09 -10.97 7.40
N ALA A 311 12.42 -9.86 8.05
CA ALA A 311 12.74 -9.83 9.47
C ALA A 311 11.44 -9.80 10.28
N VAL A 312 11.30 -10.69 11.26
CA VAL A 312 10.14 -10.82 12.14
C VAL A 312 10.59 -10.46 13.54
N PHE A 313 9.98 -9.43 14.12
CA PHE A 313 10.27 -8.99 15.48
C PHE A 313 9.06 -9.25 16.37
N SER A 314 9.29 -9.77 17.57
CA SER A 314 8.31 -9.63 18.65
C SER A 314 8.33 -8.20 19.20
N VAL A 315 7.15 -7.72 19.58
CA VAL A 315 6.94 -6.39 20.15
C VAL A 315 6.44 -6.58 21.58
N ALA A 316 7.18 -6.09 22.56
CA ALA A 316 6.80 -6.18 23.96
C ALA A 316 5.53 -5.35 24.24
N GLU A 317 4.49 -5.98 24.78
CA GLU A 317 3.15 -5.38 24.94
C GLU A 317 3.12 -4.10 25.80
N SER A 318 4.03 -3.99 26.78
CA SER A 318 4.06 -2.85 27.71
C SER A 318 5.00 -1.72 27.28
N THR A 319 6.08 -2.04 26.57
CA THR A 319 7.13 -1.08 26.24
C THR A 319 7.30 -0.83 24.74
N GLY A 320 6.85 -1.78 23.91
CA GLY A 320 7.10 -1.78 22.48
C GLY A 320 8.55 -2.13 22.10
N ALA A 321 9.36 -2.62 23.05
CA ALA A 321 10.71 -3.07 22.76
C ALA A 321 10.69 -4.22 21.75
N LEU A 322 11.61 -4.18 20.79
CA LEU A 322 11.71 -5.16 19.71
C LEU A 322 12.74 -6.23 20.02
N VAL A 323 12.42 -7.47 19.65
CA VAL A 323 13.39 -8.59 19.60
C VAL A 323 13.29 -9.25 18.24
N LEU A 324 14.41 -9.43 17.55
CA LEU A 324 14.47 -10.14 16.27
C LEU A 324 14.33 -11.65 16.51
N ASP A 325 13.17 -12.22 16.16
CA ASP A 325 12.85 -13.63 16.41
C ASP A 325 13.10 -14.53 15.21
N GLN A 326 13.01 -13.98 14.00
CA GLN A 326 13.19 -14.76 12.79
C GLN A 326 13.65 -13.86 11.64
N THR A 327 14.50 -14.42 10.79
CA THR A 327 14.78 -13.88 9.45
C THR A 327 14.51 -15.00 8.47
N VAL A 328 13.48 -14.83 7.62
CA VAL A 328 13.04 -15.87 6.68
C VAL A 328 13.27 -15.42 5.24
N SER A 329 13.87 -16.29 4.39
CA SER A 329 14.04 -16.02 2.97
C SER A 329 12.69 -15.78 2.29
N THR A 330 12.62 -14.79 1.40
CA THR A 330 11.42 -14.48 0.62
C THR A 330 11.20 -15.40 -0.59
N GLU A 331 12.08 -16.40 -0.77
CA GLU A 331 12.08 -17.31 -1.92
C GLU A 331 12.07 -16.58 -3.28
N GLY A 332 12.65 -15.39 -3.33
CA GLY A 332 12.77 -14.55 -4.50
C GLY A 332 13.81 -13.45 -4.29
N ASP A 333 13.91 -12.55 -5.26
CA ASP A 333 14.90 -11.47 -5.25
C ASP A 333 14.23 -10.09 -5.17
N TRP A 334 14.78 -9.26 -4.28
CA TRP A 334 14.41 -7.86 -4.09
C TRP A 334 12.99 -7.66 -3.58
N PRO A 335 12.65 -8.12 -2.34
CA PRO A 335 11.33 -7.97 -1.73
C PRO A 335 11.06 -6.50 -1.38
N ARG A 336 10.51 -5.75 -2.36
CA ARG A 336 10.29 -4.31 -2.23
C ARG A 336 9.08 -3.95 -1.38
N ASN A 337 8.08 -4.82 -1.36
CA ASN A 337 6.84 -4.63 -0.61
C ASN A 337 6.28 -5.99 -0.16
N PHE A 338 5.52 -5.99 0.90
CA PHE A 338 4.74 -7.13 1.35
C PHE A 338 3.43 -6.67 1.97
N SER A 339 2.49 -7.58 2.14
CA SER A 339 1.21 -7.29 2.79
C SER A 339 0.76 -8.44 3.65
N LEU A 340 0.17 -8.14 4.80
CA LEU A 340 -0.64 -9.09 5.55
C LEU A 340 -2.04 -9.15 4.90
N ASP A 341 -2.59 -10.35 4.79
CA ASP A 341 -3.98 -10.50 4.35
C ASP A 341 -4.96 -9.97 5.41
N PRO A 342 -6.22 -9.66 5.06
CA PRO A 342 -7.20 -9.11 6.01
C PRO A 342 -7.50 -10.02 7.21
N THR A 343 -7.25 -11.33 7.11
CA THR A 343 -7.43 -12.27 8.22
C THR A 343 -6.21 -12.35 9.15
N GLY A 344 -5.06 -11.85 8.70
CA GLY A 344 -3.78 -11.95 9.38
C GLY A 344 -3.19 -13.37 9.40
N ARG A 345 -3.69 -14.28 8.56
CA ARG A 345 -3.19 -15.66 8.44
C ARG A 345 -2.07 -15.82 7.44
N TRP A 346 -1.99 -14.92 6.47
CA TRP A 346 -1.07 -14.98 5.37
C TRP A 346 -0.24 -13.69 5.29
N LEU A 347 0.99 -13.84 4.88
CA LEU A 347 1.85 -12.73 4.48
C LEU A 347 2.31 -12.97 3.04
N LEU A 348 2.09 -11.97 2.18
CA LEU A 348 2.45 -12.03 0.76
C LEU A 348 3.61 -11.11 0.50
N VAL A 349 4.59 -11.55 -0.28
CA VAL A 349 5.81 -10.80 -0.61
C VAL A 349 5.92 -10.55 -2.10
N ALA A 350 6.10 -9.29 -2.49
CA ALA A 350 6.39 -8.88 -3.87
C ALA A 350 7.90 -8.85 -4.09
N ASN A 351 8.43 -9.87 -4.77
CA ASN A 351 9.83 -10.01 -5.14
C ASN A 351 10.04 -9.37 -6.52
N GLN A 352 10.46 -8.12 -6.54
CA GLN A 352 10.52 -7.28 -7.74
C GLN A 352 11.37 -7.89 -8.87
N ARG A 353 12.59 -8.36 -8.56
CA ARG A 353 13.56 -8.82 -9.56
C ARG A 353 13.37 -10.27 -10.01
N SER A 354 12.59 -11.04 -9.26
CA SER A 354 12.22 -12.41 -9.63
C SER A 354 10.81 -12.55 -10.14
N ASP A 355 10.14 -11.43 -10.47
CA ASP A 355 8.80 -11.39 -11.10
C ASP A 355 7.79 -12.29 -10.37
N SER A 356 7.77 -12.27 -9.04
CA SER A 356 6.95 -13.19 -8.26
C SER A 356 6.29 -12.57 -7.04
N VAL A 357 5.08 -13.03 -6.75
CA VAL A 357 4.42 -12.84 -5.45
C VAL A 357 4.38 -14.19 -4.75
N VAL A 358 4.95 -14.27 -3.56
CA VAL A 358 5.09 -15.51 -2.75
C VAL A 358 4.26 -15.37 -1.48
N VAL A 359 3.63 -16.47 -1.05
CA VAL A 359 2.75 -16.51 0.13
C VAL A 359 3.39 -17.30 1.26
N PHE A 360 3.35 -16.74 2.45
CA PHE A 360 3.79 -17.35 3.70
C PHE A 360 2.58 -17.58 4.61
N GLY A 361 2.54 -18.73 5.28
CA GLY A 361 1.66 -18.95 6.42
C GLY A 361 2.19 -18.19 7.64
N ARG A 362 1.32 -17.50 8.34
CA ARG A 362 1.65 -16.77 9.56
C ARG A 362 1.03 -17.47 10.77
N ASP A 363 1.85 -17.80 11.74
CA ASP A 363 1.36 -18.27 13.04
C ASP A 363 0.70 -17.10 13.81
N PRO A 364 -0.56 -17.22 14.23
CA PRO A 364 -1.28 -16.11 14.84
C PRO A 364 -0.77 -15.71 16.22
N ASN A 365 -0.09 -16.60 16.92
CA ASN A 365 0.40 -16.37 18.29
C ASN A 365 1.82 -15.79 18.30
N SER A 366 2.75 -16.45 17.61
CA SER A 366 4.16 -16.06 17.57
C SER A 366 4.48 -15.08 16.43
N GLY A 367 3.60 -14.94 15.45
CA GLY A 367 3.87 -14.13 14.25
C GLY A 367 4.88 -14.74 13.28
N ARG A 368 5.45 -15.91 13.61
CA ARG A 368 6.47 -16.57 12.77
C ARG A 368 5.90 -16.94 11.41
N LEU A 369 6.75 -16.83 10.41
CA LEU A 369 6.40 -17.12 9.01
C LEU A 369 6.92 -18.50 8.61
N THR A 370 6.08 -19.24 7.89
CA THR A 370 6.41 -20.53 7.29
C THR A 370 6.20 -20.43 5.78
N PRO A 371 7.20 -20.77 4.95
CA PRO A 371 7.03 -20.80 3.51
C PRO A 371 5.89 -21.74 3.10
N THR A 372 5.11 -21.31 2.12
CA THR A 372 4.14 -22.16 1.42
C THR A 372 4.67 -22.52 0.03
N ARG A 373 3.92 -23.34 -0.71
CA ARG A 373 4.22 -23.57 -2.13
C ARG A 373 3.46 -22.62 -3.05
N HIS A 374 2.73 -21.66 -2.48
CA HIS A 374 1.88 -20.77 -3.25
C HIS A 374 2.66 -19.55 -3.70
N ARG A 375 2.74 -19.41 -5.02
CA ARG A 375 3.31 -18.24 -5.68
C ARG A 375 2.61 -17.96 -7.01
N ILE A 376 2.70 -16.74 -7.49
CA ILE A 376 2.21 -16.33 -8.80
C ILE A 376 3.26 -15.46 -9.50
N ALA A 377 3.38 -15.63 -10.82
CA ALA A 377 4.24 -14.79 -11.64
C ALA A 377 3.53 -13.47 -11.95
N ILE A 378 4.12 -12.37 -11.56
CA ILE A 378 3.71 -11.00 -11.86
C ILE A 378 4.99 -10.22 -12.22
N PRO A 379 5.11 -9.63 -13.41
CA PRO A 379 6.30 -8.88 -13.79
C PRO A 379 6.53 -7.66 -12.91
N SER A 380 7.73 -7.52 -12.36
CA SER A 380 8.21 -6.40 -11.54
C SER A 380 7.22 -5.92 -10.46
N PRO A 381 6.71 -6.83 -9.57
CA PRO A 381 5.73 -6.45 -8.55
C PRO A 381 6.41 -5.65 -7.45
N VAL A 382 5.83 -4.50 -7.07
CA VAL A 382 6.45 -3.57 -6.10
C VAL A 382 5.48 -3.00 -5.07
N CYS A 383 4.19 -3.32 -5.17
CA CYS A 383 3.18 -2.95 -4.17
C CYS A 383 2.06 -3.99 -4.14
N LEU A 384 1.68 -4.42 -2.95
CA LEU A 384 0.55 -5.31 -2.69
C LEU A 384 -0.48 -4.57 -1.85
N ARG A 385 -1.74 -4.51 -2.31
CA ARG A 385 -2.78 -3.79 -1.59
C ARG A 385 -4.11 -4.53 -1.61
N PHE A 386 -4.60 -4.91 -0.43
CA PHE A 386 -5.98 -5.36 -0.27
C PHE A 386 -6.91 -4.16 -0.15
N PRO A 387 -8.10 -4.15 -0.80
CA PRO A 387 -9.08 -3.08 -0.62
C PRO A 387 -9.55 -3.00 0.83
N GLY A 388 -9.52 -1.81 1.43
CA GLY A 388 -9.99 -1.59 2.80
C GLY A 388 -8.99 -1.97 3.90
N SER A 389 -7.73 -2.27 3.52
CA SER A 389 -6.64 -2.51 4.47
C SER A 389 -5.80 -1.25 4.66
#